data_372f5cdbcb1e8210e433a70ffc257085
#
_entry.id   372f5cdbcb1e8210e433a70ffc257085
#
_cell.length_a   1.000
_cell.length_b   1.000
_cell.length_c   1.000
_cell.angle_alpha   90.00
_cell.angle_beta   90.00
_cell.angle_gamma   90.00
#
_symmetry.space_group_name_H-M   'P 1'
#
loop_
_entity.id
_entity.type
_entity.pdbx_description
1 polymer ?
#
loop_
_entity_poly.entity_id
_entity_poly.type
_entity_poly.pdbx_seq_one_letter_code
_entity_poly.pdbx_strand_id
1 'polypeptide(L)'
;MENLALSNCRLERDFMSQHSHVLFKNLTRLRQLDLSSNSLNYLSKNTFLFNSHLQFVNLSRNLFREIPFTLRYTPELRALDLSVNSLSSIDVSTTKDLDHLVTKTGYLKLYLQGNVLSCGCNDITFLQWMKTTLVTFDLNGNFTCINEKGERTYILFHSDLESLWRECNGILFLYLSVIIMCLYFIGLCIVFIIYRNKQFLISYLLQTFVGFKISTRKDYKIDVYIGYSDRDYKFPCKDLREFFENSLGYKTFLIDRDLIASVDKASGIVDALNDSWRILLVCSESFLKEDDWSMFTMRSAIYIQSPANPARVVVLVHKDCLHLLPTTLIGSVNEEKIIVVSEWKINYEMKQKLTTHLSGDKI
;
A
#
# COMPACT_ATOMS: atom_id res chain seq x y z
N MET A 1 59.55 14.18 29.71
CA MET A 1 58.83 15.48 29.64
C MET A 1 57.36 15.17 29.85
N GLU A 2 56.77 15.85 30.83
CA GLU A 2 55.31 15.66 31.14
C GLU A 2 54.48 16.82 30.60
N ASN A 3 55.04 17.99 30.49
CA ASN A 3 54.36 19.19 30.01
C ASN A 3 55.12 19.78 28.81
N LEU A 4 54.39 20.12 27.75
CA LEU A 4 54.91 20.76 26.56
C LEU A 4 53.99 21.91 26.14
N ALA A 5 54.54 23.11 26.09
CA ALA A 5 53.84 24.29 25.63
C ALA A 5 54.47 24.80 24.31
N LEU A 6 53.66 24.80 23.25
CA LEU A 6 53.98 25.30 21.91
C LEU A 6 52.96 26.34 21.47
N SER A 7 52.40 27.09 22.41
CA SER A 7 51.39 28.11 22.09
C SER A 7 52.04 29.30 21.38
N ASN A 8 51.30 29.86 20.40
CA ASN A 8 51.71 31.02 19.61
C ASN A 8 53.10 30.89 18.97
N CYS A 9 53.49 29.65 18.56
CA CYS A 9 54.81 29.35 17.98
C CYS A 9 54.80 29.43 16.44
N ARG A 10 53.71 29.90 15.83
CA ARG A 10 53.55 29.95 14.35
C ARG A 10 53.85 28.61 13.69
N LEU A 11 53.35 27.52 14.30
CA LEU A 11 53.53 26.18 13.73
C LEU A 11 52.95 26.12 12.33
N GLU A 12 53.79 25.69 11.37
CA GLU A 12 53.38 25.61 9.99
C GLU A 12 52.31 24.50 9.79
N ARG A 13 51.22 24.86 9.14
CA ARG A 13 50.05 23.95 8.96
C ARG A 13 50.44 22.66 8.21
N ASP A 14 51.16 22.81 7.09
CA ASP A 14 51.55 21.69 6.26
C ASP A 14 52.52 20.75 6.98
N PHE A 15 53.43 21.30 7.73
CA PHE A 15 54.33 20.53 8.58
C PHE A 15 53.54 19.77 9.66
N MET A 16 52.66 20.42 10.39
CA MET A 16 51.87 19.77 11.42
C MET A 16 50.88 18.73 10.88
N SER A 17 50.30 18.96 9.71
CA SER A 17 49.40 17.99 9.07
C SER A 17 50.08 16.69 8.71
N GLN A 18 51.33 16.77 8.22
CA GLN A 18 52.10 15.60 7.75
C GLN A 18 52.87 14.93 8.88
N HIS A 19 53.46 15.70 9.82
CA HIS A 19 54.45 15.23 10.78
C HIS A 19 53.98 15.16 12.23
N SER A 20 52.76 15.59 12.55
CA SER A 20 52.27 15.65 13.96
C SER A 20 52.36 14.29 14.67
N HIS A 21 52.12 13.18 13.96
CA HIS A 21 52.22 11.82 14.50
C HIS A 21 53.66 11.40 14.87
N VAL A 22 54.68 11.97 14.19
CA VAL A 22 56.08 11.69 14.48
C VAL A 22 56.61 12.61 15.58
N LEU A 23 56.15 13.86 15.59
CA LEU A 23 56.63 14.89 16.50
C LEU A 23 56.44 14.50 17.99
N PHE A 24 55.29 13.89 18.32
CA PHE A 24 54.97 13.51 19.70
C PHE A 24 55.29 12.05 20.04
N LYS A 25 55.77 11.24 19.06
CA LYS A 25 55.95 9.80 19.20
C LYS A 25 56.83 9.41 20.39
N ASN A 26 57.91 10.13 20.63
CA ASN A 26 58.86 9.82 21.70
C ASN A 26 58.50 10.46 23.06
N LEU A 27 57.39 11.21 23.12
CA LEU A 27 56.95 11.90 24.36
C LEU A 27 55.90 11.04 25.09
N THR A 28 56.23 9.79 25.36
CA THR A 28 55.28 8.80 25.93
C THR A 28 54.77 9.16 27.33
N ARG A 29 55.45 10.01 28.07
CA ARG A 29 55.06 10.48 29.42
C ARG A 29 54.35 11.84 29.41
N LEU A 30 53.99 12.35 28.22
CA LEU A 30 53.32 13.64 28.09
C LEU A 30 51.94 13.62 28.71
N ARG A 31 51.70 14.55 29.65
CA ARG A 31 50.40 14.72 30.35
C ARG A 31 49.66 15.96 29.90
N GLN A 32 50.40 17.02 29.62
CA GLN A 32 49.84 18.31 29.23
C GLN A 32 50.48 18.80 27.95
N LEU A 33 49.65 19.15 26.98
CA LEU A 33 50.06 19.70 25.69
C LEU A 33 49.30 20.98 25.39
N ASP A 34 50.03 22.06 25.14
CA ASP A 34 49.44 23.32 24.69
C ASP A 34 49.90 23.62 23.23
N LEU A 35 48.95 23.59 22.31
CA LEU A 35 49.14 23.96 20.89
C LEU A 35 48.27 25.18 20.53
N SER A 36 47.84 25.97 21.51
CA SER A 36 46.94 27.09 21.31
C SER A 36 47.55 28.19 20.42
N SER A 37 46.70 28.96 19.77
CA SER A 37 47.08 30.16 19.00
C SER A 37 48.10 29.88 17.84
N ASN A 38 47.95 28.77 17.13
CA ASN A 38 48.85 28.41 16.03
C ASN A 38 48.20 28.43 14.61
N SER A 39 46.96 28.83 14.51
CA SER A 39 46.17 28.84 13.29
C SER A 39 46.11 27.44 12.62
N LEU A 40 46.22 26.35 13.37
CA LEU A 40 46.13 24.99 12.90
C LEU A 40 44.68 24.67 12.53
N ASN A 41 44.51 23.92 11.42
CA ASN A 41 43.17 23.47 10.96
C ASN A 41 43.05 21.95 10.89
N TYR A 42 44.17 21.23 10.97
CA TYR A 42 44.23 19.79 10.87
C TYR A 42 45.41 19.24 11.67
N LEU A 43 45.25 18.06 12.24
CA LEU A 43 46.28 17.16 12.73
C LEU A 43 46.01 15.75 12.19
N SER A 44 47.04 14.91 12.13
CA SER A 44 46.83 13.50 11.81
C SER A 44 45.94 12.84 12.87
N LYS A 45 44.99 12.02 12.47
CA LYS A 45 44.16 11.26 13.45
C LYS A 45 45.01 10.40 14.39
N ASN A 46 46.22 10.02 14.00
CA ASN A 46 47.19 9.24 14.78
C ASN A 46 48.17 10.10 15.58
N THR A 47 47.96 11.42 15.67
CA THR A 47 48.91 12.36 16.35
C THR A 47 49.31 11.88 17.75
N PHE A 48 48.38 11.35 18.52
CA PHE A 48 48.62 10.93 19.92
C PHE A 48 48.61 9.41 20.13
N LEU A 49 48.92 8.62 19.06
CA LEU A 49 48.94 7.16 19.13
C LEU A 49 49.83 6.61 20.24
N PHE A 50 50.90 7.31 20.60
CA PHE A 50 51.88 6.91 21.62
C PHE A 50 51.80 7.73 22.93
N ASN A 51 50.77 8.60 23.07
CA ASN A 51 50.67 9.54 24.19
C ASN A 51 49.47 9.21 25.10
N SER A 52 49.40 7.97 25.55
CA SER A 52 48.26 7.44 26.32
C SER A 52 48.05 8.13 27.69
N HIS A 53 49.07 8.84 28.19
CA HIS A 53 49.02 9.54 29.47
C HIS A 53 48.58 11.02 29.39
N LEU A 54 48.17 11.48 28.17
CA LEU A 54 47.65 12.83 28.01
C LEU A 54 46.38 13.04 28.82
N GLN A 55 46.42 14.06 29.70
CA GLN A 55 45.32 14.45 30.58
C GLN A 55 44.72 15.79 30.21
N PHE A 56 45.52 16.70 29.63
CA PHE A 56 45.08 18.01 29.21
C PHE A 56 45.65 18.35 27.84
N VAL A 57 44.76 18.70 26.89
CA VAL A 57 45.12 19.16 25.56
C VAL A 57 44.46 20.48 25.27
N ASN A 58 45.28 21.51 25.06
CA ASN A 58 44.83 22.84 24.67
C ASN A 58 45.06 23.08 23.19
N LEU A 59 43.96 23.18 22.45
CA LEU A 59 43.91 23.48 21.01
C LEU A 59 43.16 24.79 20.73
N SER A 60 42.99 25.63 21.77
CA SER A 60 42.20 26.87 21.64
C SER A 60 42.84 27.85 20.64
N ARG A 61 42.02 28.76 20.10
CA ARG A 61 42.46 29.81 19.16
C ARG A 61 43.19 29.22 17.93
N ASN A 62 42.59 28.22 17.34
CA ASN A 62 43.01 27.58 16.08
C ASN A 62 41.88 27.63 15.05
N LEU A 63 41.92 26.83 14.00
CA LEU A 63 40.95 26.82 12.92
C LEU A 63 40.31 25.42 12.73
N PHE A 64 40.28 24.63 13.78
CA PHE A 64 39.71 23.29 13.74
C PHE A 64 38.21 23.36 13.55
N ARG A 65 37.69 22.48 12.65
CA ARG A 65 36.27 22.31 12.40
C ARG A 65 35.70 21.08 13.08
N GLU A 66 36.56 20.17 13.51
CA GLU A 66 36.25 18.94 14.22
C GLU A 66 37.33 18.64 15.25
N ILE A 67 37.12 17.64 16.13
CA ILE A 67 38.19 17.13 16.99
C ILE A 67 39.27 16.47 16.10
N PRO A 68 40.50 17.03 16.10
CA PRO A 68 41.45 16.69 15.03
C PRO A 68 42.22 15.40 15.25
N PHE A 69 41.98 14.65 16.32
CA PHE A 69 42.69 13.38 16.63
C PHE A 69 41.73 12.34 17.17
N THR A 70 42.17 11.08 17.18
CA THR A 70 41.39 9.95 17.67
C THR A 70 41.45 9.85 19.18
N LEU A 71 40.34 10.09 19.85
CA LEU A 71 40.20 10.12 21.33
C LEU A 71 40.59 8.80 22.01
N ARG A 72 40.46 7.68 21.33
CA ARG A 72 40.86 6.34 21.84
C ARG A 72 42.35 6.24 22.19
N TYR A 73 43.19 7.08 21.60
CA TYR A 73 44.62 7.10 21.89
C TYR A 73 44.98 7.91 23.15
N THR A 74 44.02 8.64 23.72
CA THR A 74 44.20 9.45 24.91
C THR A 74 43.24 9.05 26.05
N PRO A 75 43.36 7.79 26.55
CA PRO A 75 42.41 7.20 27.49
C PRO A 75 42.38 7.83 28.86
N GLU A 76 43.33 8.71 29.22
CA GLU A 76 43.42 9.43 30.46
C GLU A 76 43.03 10.92 30.35
N LEU A 77 42.51 11.33 29.16
CA LEU A 77 42.16 12.73 28.89
C LEU A 77 41.04 13.18 29.83
N ARG A 78 41.25 14.29 30.52
CA ARG A 78 40.33 14.91 31.47
C ARG A 78 39.85 16.31 31.05
N ALA A 79 40.64 16.98 30.20
CA ALA A 79 40.23 18.26 29.65
C ALA A 79 40.74 18.44 28.22
N LEU A 80 39.84 18.90 27.36
CA LEU A 80 40.13 19.26 25.97
C LEU A 80 39.63 20.68 25.70
N ASP A 81 40.54 21.56 25.39
CA ASP A 81 40.18 22.94 25.08
C ASP A 81 40.21 23.18 23.58
N LEU A 82 39.02 23.37 23.02
CA LEU A 82 38.76 23.71 21.61
C LEU A 82 38.12 25.11 21.51
N SER A 83 38.23 25.94 22.54
CA SER A 83 37.65 27.27 22.50
C SER A 83 38.24 28.14 21.39
N VAL A 84 37.42 29.04 20.85
CA VAL A 84 37.81 29.96 19.76
C VAL A 84 38.40 29.19 18.55
N ASN A 85 37.62 28.29 18.03
CA ASN A 85 37.89 27.52 16.79
C ASN A 85 36.75 27.73 15.78
N SER A 86 36.61 26.82 14.82
CA SER A 86 35.59 26.88 13.78
C SER A 86 34.65 25.66 13.82
N LEU A 87 34.42 25.08 15.01
CA LEU A 87 33.50 23.96 15.16
C LEU A 87 32.07 24.45 15.00
N SER A 88 31.29 23.70 14.21
CA SER A 88 29.84 23.90 14.11
C SER A 88 29.05 22.82 14.85
N SER A 89 29.56 21.60 14.93
CA SER A 89 28.97 20.49 15.69
C SER A 89 30.01 19.41 15.94
N ILE A 90 29.66 18.38 16.70
CA ILE A 90 30.47 17.18 16.91
C ILE A 90 29.69 15.99 16.38
N ASP A 91 30.34 15.19 15.52
CA ASP A 91 29.71 14.03 14.91
C ASP A 91 29.37 12.92 15.90
N VAL A 92 28.41 12.06 15.54
CA VAL A 92 27.88 10.99 16.42
C VAL A 92 28.93 9.97 16.81
N SER A 93 29.96 9.72 15.99
CA SER A 93 31.04 8.79 16.34
C SER A 93 31.93 9.38 17.43
N THR A 94 32.28 10.64 17.27
CA THR A 94 33.10 11.40 18.24
C THR A 94 32.36 11.61 19.56
N THR A 95 31.05 11.88 19.55
CA THR A 95 30.25 12.00 20.77
C THR A 95 30.23 10.69 21.57
N LYS A 96 30.14 9.54 20.91
CA LYS A 96 30.25 8.22 21.58
C LYS A 96 31.63 7.98 22.17
N ASP A 97 32.69 8.37 21.49
CA ASP A 97 34.06 8.26 22.03
C ASP A 97 34.26 9.18 23.24
N LEU A 98 33.67 10.38 23.27
CA LEU A 98 33.66 11.28 24.44
C LEU A 98 32.89 10.68 25.64
N ASP A 99 31.71 10.09 25.38
CA ASP A 99 30.92 9.43 26.44
C ASP A 99 31.65 8.21 27.00
N HIS A 100 32.29 7.42 26.12
CA HIS A 100 33.14 6.32 26.61
C HIS A 100 34.32 6.82 27.45
N LEU A 101 34.91 7.94 27.07
CA LEU A 101 36.05 8.51 27.78
C LEU A 101 35.62 9.03 29.18
N VAL A 102 34.50 9.75 29.27
CA VAL A 102 33.99 10.23 30.56
C VAL A 102 33.59 9.10 31.51
N THR A 103 32.99 8.02 30.98
CA THR A 103 32.67 6.84 31.79
C THR A 103 33.91 6.14 32.34
N LYS A 104 34.99 6.10 31.56
CA LYS A 104 36.28 5.51 31.97
C LYS A 104 37.06 6.34 32.94
N THR A 105 37.13 7.66 32.72
CA THR A 105 37.94 8.61 33.56
C THR A 105 37.20 9.15 34.75
N GLY A 106 35.86 9.01 34.76
CA GLY A 106 34.97 9.62 35.77
C GLY A 106 34.73 11.11 35.57
N TYR A 107 35.53 11.79 34.75
CA TYR A 107 35.42 13.25 34.52
C TYR A 107 36.08 13.63 33.20
N LEU A 108 35.38 14.40 32.38
CA LEU A 108 35.90 15.03 31.19
C LEU A 108 35.29 16.41 31.01
N LYS A 109 36.14 17.42 30.82
CA LYS A 109 35.71 18.78 30.52
C LYS A 109 36.06 19.18 29.12
N LEU A 110 35.08 19.63 28.36
CA LEU A 110 35.21 20.11 26.99
C LEU A 110 34.93 21.61 26.93
N TYR A 111 35.88 22.38 26.43
CA TYR A 111 35.74 23.82 26.28
C TYR A 111 35.45 24.15 24.81
N LEU A 112 34.30 24.78 24.57
CA LEU A 112 33.80 25.11 23.24
C LEU A 112 33.49 26.59 23.04
N GLN A 113 33.69 27.43 24.07
CA GLN A 113 33.42 28.88 24.00
C GLN A 113 34.10 29.52 22.77
N GLY A 114 33.39 30.43 22.10
CA GLY A 114 33.94 31.15 20.95
C GLY A 114 33.92 30.39 19.61
N ASN A 115 33.34 29.20 19.62
CA ASN A 115 32.93 28.51 18.36
C ASN A 115 31.53 29.01 17.95
N VAL A 116 31.22 28.90 16.68
CA VAL A 116 29.88 29.19 16.15
C VAL A 116 29.20 27.85 15.86
N LEU A 117 28.53 27.35 16.90
CA LEU A 117 27.85 26.07 16.78
C LEU A 117 26.58 26.18 15.86
N SER A 118 26.10 25.08 15.37
CA SER A 118 24.85 24.98 14.64
C SER A 118 23.76 24.41 15.56
N CYS A 119 22.58 25.01 15.53
CA CYS A 119 21.37 24.50 16.16
C CYS A 119 20.24 24.32 15.14
N GLY A 120 20.61 23.90 13.94
CA GLY A 120 19.69 23.55 12.86
C GLY A 120 19.22 22.10 12.88
N CYS A 121 18.40 21.77 11.90
CA CYS A 121 17.77 20.45 11.77
C CYS A 121 18.77 19.29 11.66
N ASN A 122 19.93 19.54 11.06
CA ASN A 122 20.96 18.51 10.88
C ASN A 122 21.72 18.19 12.19
N ASP A 123 21.66 19.07 13.18
CA ASP A 123 22.44 18.98 14.42
C ASP A 123 21.61 18.59 15.65
N ILE A 124 20.35 18.19 15.46
CA ILE A 124 19.45 17.76 16.54
C ILE A 124 20.08 16.66 17.40
N THR A 125 20.77 15.71 16.80
CA THR A 125 21.45 14.61 17.52
C THR A 125 22.58 15.14 18.41
N PHE A 126 23.35 16.13 17.95
CA PHE A 126 24.38 16.79 18.72
C PHE A 126 23.79 17.58 19.89
N LEU A 127 22.73 18.34 19.65
CA LEU A 127 22.02 19.11 20.69
C LEU A 127 21.40 18.17 21.75
N GLN A 128 20.86 17.05 21.35
CA GLN A 128 20.33 16.01 22.24
C GLN A 128 21.46 15.40 23.10
N TRP A 129 22.58 15.06 22.45
CA TRP A 129 23.76 14.58 23.17
C TRP A 129 24.26 15.56 24.20
N MET A 130 24.38 16.85 23.89
CA MET A 130 24.81 17.87 24.84
C MET A 130 23.94 17.96 26.11
N LYS A 131 22.66 17.61 26.02
CA LYS A 131 21.73 17.57 27.16
C LYS A 131 21.83 16.31 28.00
N THR A 132 22.25 15.21 27.43
CA THR A 132 22.20 13.88 28.07
C THR A 132 23.57 13.36 28.50
N THR A 133 24.65 13.91 27.95
CA THR A 133 26.03 13.47 28.23
C THR A 133 26.48 13.82 29.63
N LEU A 134 27.42 13.01 30.16
CA LEU A 134 28.13 13.27 31.40
C LEU A 134 29.36 14.19 31.20
N VAL A 135 29.68 14.55 29.97
CA VAL A 135 30.75 15.50 29.66
C VAL A 135 30.39 16.87 30.20
N THR A 136 31.31 17.51 30.96
CA THR A 136 31.10 18.87 31.49
C THR A 136 31.57 19.90 30.47
N PHE A 137 30.77 20.92 30.26
CA PHE A 137 31.09 22.02 29.35
C PHE A 137 31.45 23.29 30.09
N ASP A 138 32.23 24.15 29.43
CA ASP A 138 32.37 25.56 29.88
C ASP A 138 31.04 26.31 29.67
N LEU A 139 30.89 27.48 30.29
CA LEU A 139 29.65 28.27 30.25
C LEU A 139 28.37 27.47 30.58
N ASN A 140 28.48 26.35 31.28
CA ASN A 140 27.38 25.44 31.57
C ASN A 140 26.64 24.97 30.29
N GLY A 141 27.35 24.87 29.15
CA GLY A 141 26.77 24.48 27.87
C GLY A 141 25.96 25.57 27.16
N ASN A 142 25.95 26.78 27.65
CA ASN A 142 25.22 27.88 27.02
C ASN A 142 26.06 28.59 25.96
N PHE A 143 26.16 27.91 24.79
CA PHE A 143 26.92 28.43 23.66
C PHE A 143 26.02 29.19 22.69
N THR A 144 26.63 30.09 21.92
CA THR A 144 25.98 30.75 20.78
C THR A 144 25.88 29.78 19.64
N CYS A 145 24.72 29.68 19.00
CA CYS A 145 24.52 28.87 17.82
C CYS A 145 23.74 29.61 16.73
N ILE A 146 23.79 29.09 15.51
CA ILE A 146 23.06 29.61 14.35
C ILE A 146 21.93 28.60 14.01
N ASN A 147 20.69 29.12 13.95
CA ASN A 147 19.52 28.32 13.55
C ASN A 147 19.40 28.20 12.02
N GLU A 148 18.38 27.45 11.57
CA GLU A 148 18.09 27.25 10.12
C GLU A 148 17.82 28.57 9.36
N LYS A 149 17.40 29.61 10.06
CA LYS A 149 17.13 30.95 9.49
C LYS A 149 18.38 31.82 9.40
N GLY A 150 19.53 31.32 9.89
CA GLY A 150 20.78 32.08 9.94
C GLY A 150 20.85 33.07 11.12
N GLU A 151 19.93 32.99 12.07
CA GLU A 151 19.89 33.87 13.22
C GLU A 151 20.75 33.30 14.36
N ARG A 152 21.45 34.20 15.07
CA ARG A 152 22.24 33.84 16.24
C ARG A 152 21.32 33.69 17.45
N THR A 153 21.39 32.54 18.09
CA THR A 153 20.65 32.22 19.32
C THR A 153 21.56 31.49 20.30
N TYR A 154 21.04 31.07 21.43
CA TYR A 154 21.76 30.30 22.44
C TYR A 154 21.19 28.86 22.51
N ILE A 155 22.07 27.88 22.74
CA ILE A 155 21.65 26.46 22.80
C ILE A 155 20.61 26.21 23.90
N LEU A 156 20.71 26.90 25.06
CA LEU A 156 19.73 26.79 26.15
C LEU A 156 18.31 27.27 25.77
N PHE A 157 18.16 28.15 24.78
CA PHE A 157 16.84 28.56 24.28
C PHE A 157 16.14 27.44 23.50
N HIS A 158 16.89 26.49 22.99
CA HIS A 158 16.32 25.26 22.40
C HIS A 158 16.07 24.21 23.50
N SER A 159 15.51 24.65 24.65
CA SER A 159 15.13 23.77 25.76
C SER A 159 14.08 22.75 25.32
N ASP A 160 13.28 23.07 24.30
CA ASP A 160 12.31 22.18 23.68
C ASP A 160 12.83 21.61 22.35
N LEU A 161 13.67 20.58 22.46
CA LEU A 161 14.13 19.83 21.30
C LEU A 161 12.98 19.16 20.52
N GLU A 162 11.84 18.93 21.19
CA GLU A 162 10.66 18.40 20.51
C GLU A 162 10.05 19.43 19.55
N SER A 163 10.02 20.70 19.91
CA SER A 163 9.51 21.74 19.01
C SER A 163 10.41 21.90 17.79
N LEU A 164 11.73 21.91 18.01
CA LEU A 164 12.70 21.93 16.90
C LEU A 164 12.56 20.68 15.99
N TRP A 165 12.41 19.52 16.58
CA TRP A 165 12.21 18.28 15.83
C TRP A 165 10.91 18.31 15.00
N ARG A 166 9.82 18.81 15.57
CA ARG A 166 8.54 19.00 14.86
C ARG A 166 8.67 20.01 13.72
N GLU A 167 9.35 21.13 13.97
CA GLU A 167 9.59 22.15 12.92
C GLU A 167 10.40 21.55 11.76
N CYS A 168 11.46 20.82 12.06
CA CYS A 168 12.32 20.19 11.08
C CYS A 168 11.62 19.09 10.27
N ASN A 169 10.76 18.30 10.91
CA ASN A 169 10.07 17.19 10.26
C ASN A 169 8.66 17.54 9.79
N GLY A 170 8.17 18.75 10.04
CA GLY A 170 6.81 19.17 9.70
C GLY A 170 6.45 18.98 8.22
N ILE A 171 7.36 19.33 7.33
CA ILE A 171 7.19 19.14 5.88
C ILE A 171 7.10 17.65 5.52
N LEU A 172 7.94 16.81 6.13
CA LEU A 172 7.91 15.36 5.92
C LEU A 172 6.56 14.76 6.34
N PHE A 173 6.05 15.15 7.52
CA PHE A 173 4.75 14.70 8.00
C PHE A 173 3.60 15.15 7.09
N LEU A 174 3.69 16.35 6.54
CA LEU A 174 2.72 16.86 5.59
C LEU A 174 2.71 16.01 4.31
N TYR A 175 3.87 15.70 3.74
CA TYR A 175 3.96 14.81 2.57
C TYR A 175 3.42 13.41 2.87
N LEU A 176 3.79 12.83 4.02
CA LEU A 176 3.29 11.51 4.42
C LEU A 176 1.77 11.51 4.58
N SER A 177 1.19 12.55 5.19
CA SER A 177 -0.27 12.67 5.36
C SER A 177 -0.99 12.75 4.01
N VAL A 178 -0.45 13.53 3.05
CA VAL A 178 -1.00 13.63 1.70
C VAL A 178 -0.94 12.27 0.97
N ILE A 179 0.20 11.57 1.06
CA ILE A 179 0.34 10.24 0.46
C ILE A 179 -0.69 9.26 1.04
N ILE A 180 -0.85 9.24 2.38
CA ILE A 180 -1.84 8.37 3.04
C ILE A 180 -3.25 8.70 2.58
N MET A 181 -3.59 10.00 2.50
CA MET A 181 -4.89 10.42 1.97
C MET A 181 -5.12 9.97 0.52
N CYS A 182 -4.12 10.13 -0.35
CA CYS A 182 -4.20 9.67 -1.74
C CYS A 182 -4.40 8.15 -1.82
N LEU A 183 -3.66 7.37 -1.04
CA LEU A 183 -3.82 5.92 -0.98
C LEU A 183 -5.20 5.50 -0.49
N TYR A 184 -5.74 6.20 0.50
CA TYR A 184 -7.10 5.98 1.01
C TYR A 184 -8.14 6.25 -0.09
N PHE A 185 -8.04 7.37 -0.81
CA PHE A 185 -8.94 7.67 -1.93
C PHE A 185 -8.84 6.66 -3.07
N ILE A 186 -7.63 6.22 -3.43
CA ILE A 186 -7.41 5.16 -4.42
C ILE A 186 -8.10 3.87 -3.94
N GLY A 187 -7.95 3.51 -2.67
CA GLY A 187 -8.62 2.36 -2.07
C GLY A 187 -10.15 2.43 -2.18
N LEU A 188 -10.74 3.58 -1.86
CA LEU A 188 -12.18 3.81 -2.03
C LEU A 188 -12.63 3.69 -3.50
N CYS A 189 -11.86 4.24 -4.43
CA CYS A 189 -12.14 4.10 -5.87
C CYS A 189 -12.09 2.64 -6.32
N ILE A 190 -11.11 1.86 -5.86
CA ILE A 190 -11.01 0.43 -6.17
C ILE A 190 -12.21 -0.32 -5.61
N VAL A 191 -12.58 -0.09 -4.35
CA VAL A 191 -13.76 -0.71 -3.72
C VAL A 191 -15.03 -0.35 -4.49
N PHE A 192 -15.19 0.92 -4.89
CA PHE A 192 -16.31 1.37 -5.69
C PHE A 192 -16.37 0.67 -7.07
N ILE A 193 -15.23 0.56 -7.76
CA ILE A 193 -15.13 -0.15 -9.05
C ILE A 193 -15.47 -1.62 -8.88
N ILE A 194 -14.95 -2.28 -7.83
CA ILE A 194 -15.25 -3.68 -7.51
C ILE A 194 -16.74 -3.84 -7.23
N TYR A 195 -17.33 -2.98 -6.41
CA TYR A 195 -18.76 -3.03 -6.09
C TYR A 195 -19.63 -2.82 -7.34
N ARG A 196 -19.31 -1.84 -8.17
CA ARG A 196 -20.04 -1.54 -9.42
C ARG A 196 -19.92 -2.68 -10.43
N ASN A 197 -18.76 -3.31 -10.53
CA ASN A 197 -18.46 -4.34 -11.54
C ASN A 197 -18.35 -5.75 -10.94
N LYS A 198 -18.98 -6.00 -9.76
CA LYS A 198 -18.83 -7.27 -9.03
C LYS A 198 -19.12 -8.53 -9.88
N GLN A 199 -20.13 -8.47 -10.76
CA GLN A 199 -20.48 -9.60 -11.61
C GLN A 199 -19.38 -9.87 -12.67
N PHE A 200 -18.83 -8.83 -13.28
CA PHE A 200 -17.72 -8.94 -14.22
C PHE A 200 -16.46 -9.49 -13.54
N LEU A 201 -16.17 -9.00 -12.33
CA LEU A 201 -14.99 -9.42 -11.57
C LEU A 201 -15.11 -10.88 -11.12
N ILE A 202 -16.29 -11.29 -10.65
CA ILE A 202 -16.56 -12.69 -10.27
C ILE A 202 -16.41 -13.61 -11.50
N SER A 203 -16.95 -13.21 -12.65
CA SER A 203 -16.83 -13.99 -13.87
C SER A 203 -15.39 -14.07 -14.36
N TYR A 204 -14.62 -12.99 -14.28
CA TYR A 204 -13.19 -12.96 -14.63
C TYR A 204 -12.35 -13.82 -13.69
N LEU A 205 -12.61 -13.75 -12.38
CA LEU A 205 -11.92 -14.57 -11.37
C LEU A 205 -12.25 -16.06 -11.56
N LEU A 206 -13.52 -16.40 -11.79
CA LEU A 206 -13.93 -17.78 -12.07
C LEU A 206 -13.26 -18.30 -13.36
N GLN A 207 -13.16 -17.48 -14.38
CA GLN A 207 -12.48 -17.84 -15.62
C GLN A 207 -10.97 -18.06 -15.41
N THR A 208 -10.32 -17.21 -14.61
CA THR A 208 -8.85 -17.21 -14.45
C THR A 208 -8.37 -18.27 -13.46
N PHE A 209 -9.09 -18.45 -12.35
CA PHE A 209 -8.66 -19.35 -11.26
C PHE A 209 -9.29 -20.74 -11.29
N VAL A 210 -10.45 -20.89 -11.89
CA VAL A 210 -11.19 -22.16 -11.91
C VAL A 210 -11.28 -22.75 -13.33
N GLY A 211 -10.79 -22.03 -14.34
CA GLY A 211 -10.87 -22.48 -15.75
C GLY A 211 -12.31 -22.45 -16.30
N PHE A 212 -13.23 -21.77 -15.61
CA PHE A 212 -14.63 -21.68 -16.04
C PHE A 212 -14.75 -20.70 -17.21
N LYS A 213 -15.02 -21.20 -18.39
CA LYS A 213 -15.38 -20.38 -19.56
C LYS A 213 -16.84 -19.96 -19.43
N ILE A 214 -17.09 -18.64 -19.38
CA ILE A 214 -18.47 -18.13 -19.48
C ILE A 214 -18.99 -18.49 -20.87
N SER A 215 -20.07 -19.25 -20.89
CA SER A 215 -20.71 -19.66 -22.15
C SER A 215 -21.39 -18.46 -22.79
N THR A 216 -21.14 -18.27 -24.07
CA THR A 216 -21.79 -17.24 -24.90
C THR A 216 -22.87 -17.87 -25.75
N ARG A 217 -23.76 -17.07 -26.35
CA ARG A 217 -24.81 -17.56 -27.28
C ARG A 217 -24.22 -18.44 -28.40
N LYS A 218 -23.01 -18.13 -28.86
CA LYS A 218 -22.35 -18.86 -29.95
C LYS A 218 -21.91 -20.28 -29.57
N ASP A 219 -21.83 -20.57 -28.29
CA ASP A 219 -21.45 -21.90 -27.78
C ASP A 219 -22.63 -22.88 -27.77
N TYR A 220 -23.83 -22.42 -28.15
CA TYR A 220 -25.07 -23.22 -28.17
C TYR A 220 -25.63 -23.36 -29.56
N LYS A 221 -26.29 -24.51 -29.85
CA LYS A 221 -26.90 -24.81 -31.14
C LYS A 221 -28.29 -24.17 -31.28
N ILE A 222 -28.97 -23.96 -30.16
CA ILE A 222 -30.31 -23.43 -30.05
C ILE A 222 -30.26 -22.14 -29.27
N ASP A 223 -30.92 -21.10 -29.76
CA ASP A 223 -30.94 -19.81 -29.02
C ASP A 223 -31.96 -19.84 -27.89
N VAL A 224 -33.14 -20.34 -28.13
CA VAL A 224 -34.21 -20.38 -27.12
C VAL A 224 -34.97 -21.71 -27.21
N TYR A 225 -34.96 -22.47 -26.13
CA TYR A 225 -35.88 -23.59 -25.89
C TYR A 225 -37.18 -23.05 -25.31
N ILE A 226 -38.33 -23.41 -25.88
CA ILE A 226 -39.67 -23.03 -25.43
C ILE A 226 -40.35 -24.24 -24.80
N GLY A 227 -40.46 -24.27 -23.46
CA GLY A 227 -41.18 -25.31 -22.73
C GLY A 227 -42.62 -24.88 -22.48
N TYR A 228 -43.54 -25.74 -22.90
CA TYR A 228 -45.01 -25.49 -22.78
C TYR A 228 -45.76 -26.81 -22.60
N SER A 229 -47.02 -26.73 -22.22
CA SER A 229 -47.92 -27.90 -22.20
C SER A 229 -48.60 -28.10 -23.54
N ASP A 230 -48.73 -29.38 -23.97
CA ASP A 230 -49.38 -29.76 -25.22
C ASP A 230 -50.80 -29.19 -25.33
N ARG A 231 -51.47 -28.92 -24.21
CA ARG A 231 -52.82 -28.33 -24.21
C ARG A 231 -52.84 -26.84 -24.55
N ASP A 232 -51.75 -26.13 -24.30
CA ASP A 232 -51.64 -24.66 -24.47
C ASP A 232 -50.74 -24.29 -25.66
N TYR A 233 -50.58 -25.14 -26.67
CA TYR A 233 -49.62 -25.02 -27.76
C TYR A 233 -49.76 -23.76 -28.63
N LYS A 234 -50.96 -23.16 -28.69
CA LYS A 234 -51.26 -22.06 -29.66
C LYS A 234 -50.36 -20.85 -29.41
N PHE A 235 -50.23 -20.37 -28.21
CA PHE A 235 -49.45 -19.18 -27.89
C PHE A 235 -47.94 -19.45 -28.06
N PRO A 236 -47.32 -20.54 -27.51
CA PRO A 236 -45.92 -20.83 -27.69
C PRO A 236 -45.52 -21.15 -29.15
N CYS A 237 -46.31 -21.99 -29.82
CA CYS A 237 -45.97 -22.46 -31.16
C CYS A 237 -46.27 -21.48 -32.29
N LYS A 238 -47.13 -20.47 -32.03
CA LYS A 238 -47.48 -19.46 -33.03
C LYS A 238 -46.86 -18.12 -32.67
N ASP A 239 -47.41 -17.49 -31.64
CA ASP A 239 -47.11 -16.08 -31.35
C ASP A 239 -45.69 -15.88 -30.82
N LEU A 240 -45.21 -16.68 -29.84
CA LEU A 240 -43.86 -16.62 -29.34
C LEU A 240 -42.81 -17.02 -30.37
N ARG A 241 -43.07 -18.11 -31.08
CA ARG A 241 -42.18 -18.56 -32.17
C ARG A 241 -42.01 -17.46 -33.22
N GLU A 242 -43.12 -16.91 -33.72
CA GLU A 242 -43.07 -15.87 -34.76
C GLU A 242 -42.29 -14.64 -34.26
N PHE A 243 -42.48 -14.28 -33.02
CA PHE A 243 -41.70 -13.19 -32.42
C PHE A 243 -40.19 -13.49 -32.34
N PHE A 244 -39.82 -14.67 -31.86
CA PHE A 244 -38.40 -15.01 -31.75
C PHE A 244 -37.72 -15.26 -33.10
N GLU A 245 -38.37 -15.98 -34.01
CA GLU A 245 -37.77 -16.33 -35.29
C GLU A 245 -37.79 -15.15 -36.28
N ASN A 246 -38.93 -14.47 -36.44
CA ASN A 246 -39.09 -13.41 -37.44
C ASN A 246 -38.62 -12.04 -36.98
N SER A 247 -38.85 -11.68 -35.68
CA SER A 247 -38.48 -10.34 -35.21
C SER A 247 -37.06 -10.28 -34.61
N LEU A 248 -36.56 -11.35 -33.97
CA LEU A 248 -35.26 -11.40 -33.32
C LEU A 248 -34.23 -12.27 -34.03
N GLY A 249 -34.62 -13.04 -35.01
CA GLY A 249 -33.73 -13.94 -35.75
C GLY A 249 -33.13 -15.06 -34.87
N TYR A 250 -33.88 -15.50 -33.83
CA TYR A 250 -33.44 -16.56 -32.94
C TYR A 250 -33.82 -17.93 -33.47
N LYS A 251 -32.94 -18.91 -33.24
CA LYS A 251 -33.23 -20.32 -33.54
C LYS A 251 -33.96 -20.92 -32.34
N THR A 252 -35.24 -21.17 -32.48
CA THR A 252 -36.10 -21.74 -31.43
C THR A 252 -36.20 -23.26 -31.51
N PHE A 253 -36.34 -23.91 -30.36
CA PHE A 253 -36.69 -25.33 -30.26
C PHE A 253 -38.06 -25.49 -29.63
N LEU A 254 -38.92 -26.26 -30.32
CA LEU A 254 -40.26 -26.62 -29.91
C LEU A 254 -40.39 -28.16 -29.97
N ILE A 255 -40.86 -28.77 -28.90
CA ILE A 255 -40.91 -30.23 -28.76
C ILE A 255 -41.68 -30.87 -29.92
N ASP A 256 -42.87 -30.34 -30.23
CA ASP A 256 -43.75 -30.92 -31.27
C ASP A 256 -43.23 -30.75 -32.70
N ARG A 257 -42.29 -29.84 -32.92
CA ARG A 257 -41.72 -29.57 -34.24
C ARG A 257 -40.36 -30.23 -34.44
N ASP A 258 -39.53 -30.14 -33.44
CA ASP A 258 -38.08 -30.36 -33.61
C ASP A 258 -37.58 -31.65 -32.97
N LEU A 259 -38.43 -32.30 -32.11
CA LEU A 259 -38.05 -33.58 -31.55
C LEU A 259 -38.15 -34.69 -32.63
N ILE A 260 -37.04 -35.38 -32.82
CA ILE A 260 -36.97 -36.49 -33.82
C ILE A 260 -37.73 -37.69 -33.24
N ALA A 261 -38.66 -38.24 -34.03
CA ALA A 261 -39.55 -39.34 -33.60
C ALA A 261 -38.82 -40.64 -33.19
N SER A 262 -37.56 -40.82 -33.60
CA SER A 262 -36.73 -41.98 -33.26
C SER A 262 -35.96 -41.85 -31.95
N VAL A 263 -35.99 -40.67 -31.30
CA VAL A 263 -35.28 -40.40 -30.02
C VAL A 263 -36.27 -40.53 -28.86
N ASP A 264 -35.83 -41.12 -27.78
CA ASP A 264 -36.60 -41.12 -26.53
C ASP A 264 -36.92 -39.69 -26.09
N LYS A 265 -38.22 -39.45 -25.75
CA LYS A 265 -38.71 -38.09 -25.43
C LYS A 265 -37.95 -37.44 -24.27
N ALA A 266 -37.62 -38.21 -23.24
CA ALA A 266 -36.87 -37.69 -22.10
C ALA A 266 -35.45 -37.26 -22.47
N SER A 267 -34.73 -38.12 -23.20
CA SER A 267 -33.35 -37.84 -23.69
C SER A 267 -33.35 -36.63 -24.62
N GLY A 268 -34.31 -36.59 -25.59
CA GLY A 268 -34.43 -35.47 -26.52
C GLY A 268 -34.70 -34.12 -25.83
N ILE A 269 -35.54 -34.09 -24.79
CA ILE A 269 -35.76 -32.89 -23.98
C ILE A 269 -34.46 -32.44 -23.29
N VAL A 270 -33.75 -33.37 -22.65
CA VAL A 270 -32.51 -33.02 -21.90
C VAL A 270 -31.44 -32.54 -22.87
N ASP A 271 -31.27 -33.17 -24.01
CA ASP A 271 -30.29 -32.77 -25.04
C ASP A 271 -30.62 -31.37 -25.59
N ALA A 272 -31.88 -31.13 -25.94
CA ALA A 272 -32.31 -29.81 -26.41
C ALA A 272 -32.15 -28.71 -25.36
N LEU A 273 -32.42 -28.99 -24.08
CA LEU A 273 -32.16 -28.07 -22.99
C LEU A 273 -30.68 -27.79 -22.85
N ASN A 274 -29.80 -28.80 -22.94
CA ASN A 274 -28.35 -28.66 -22.89
C ASN A 274 -27.80 -27.82 -24.05
N ASP A 275 -28.32 -28.03 -25.24
CA ASP A 275 -27.94 -27.34 -26.46
C ASP A 275 -28.52 -25.91 -26.58
N SER A 276 -29.35 -25.46 -25.60
CA SER A 276 -30.02 -24.17 -25.66
C SER A 276 -29.36 -23.09 -24.83
N TRP A 277 -29.17 -21.89 -25.43
CA TRP A 277 -28.64 -20.71 -24.76
C TRP A 277 -29.57 -20.19 -23.64
N ARG A 278 -30.86 -20.07 -23.97
CA ARG A 278 -31.91 -19.66 -23.03
C ARG A 278 -33.04 -20.68 -23.02
N ILE A 279 -33.69 -20.81 -21.90
CA ILE A 279 -34.83 -21.70 -21.69
C ILE A 279 -35.99 -20.82 -21.23
N LEU A 280 -37.04 -20.74 -22.02
CA LEU A 280 -38.27 -20.06 -21.72
C LEU A 280 -39.33 -21.08 -21.32
N LEU A 281 -39.77 -21.05 -20.07
CA LEU A 281 -40.87 -21.91 -19.57
C LEU A 281 -42.16 -21.12 -19.57
N VAL A 282 -43.13 -21.57 -20.33
CA VAL A 282 -44.48 -20.99 -20.40
C VAL A 282 -45.40 -21.71 -19.41
N CYS A 283 -45.46 -21.16 -18.20
CA CYS A 283 -46.15 -21.77 -17.07
C CYS A 283 -47.65 -21.39 -17.04
N SER A 284 -48.43 -22.15 -17.77
CA SER A 284 -49.89 -22.16 -17.71
C SER A 284 -50.38 -23.08 -16.60
N GLU A 285 -51.69 -23.09 -16.32
CA GLU A 285 -52.28 -24.02 -15.36
C GLU A 285 -52.05 -25.49 -15.76
N SER A 286 -52.24 -25.82 -17.06
CA SER A 286 -51.98 -27.15 -17.59
C SER A 286 -50.51 -27.56 -17.46
N PHE A 287 -49.58 -26.61 -17.66
CA PHE A 287 -48.15 -26.85 -17.48
C PHE A 287 -47.77 -27.19 -16.04
N LEU A 288 -48.43 -26.54 -15.05
CA LEU A 288 -48.11 -26.67 -13.63
C LEU A 288 -48.81 -27.81 -12.92
N LYS A 289 -49.99 -28.26 -13.42
CA LYS A 289 -50.81 -29.23 -12.70
C LYS A 289 -51.06 -30.55 -13.44
N GLU A 290 -51.10 -30.53 -14.75
CA GLU A 290 -51.70 -31.64 -15.52
C GLU A 290 -50.77 -32.36 -16.49
N ASP A 291 -49.53 -31.90 -16.67
CA ASP A 291 -48.60 -32.42 -17.68
C ASP A 291 -47.31 -32.90 -17.07
N ASP A 292 -47.12 -34.18 -16.97
CA ASP A 292 -45.89 -34.81 -16.47
C ASP A 292 -44.64 -34.44 -17.26
N TRP A 293 -44.77 -34.26 -18.59
CA TRP A 293 -43.67 -33.87 -19.47
C TRP A 293 -43.26 -32.39 -19.24
N SER A 294 -44.22 -31.55 -18.98
CA SER A 294 -43.98 -30.13 -18.58
C SER A 294 -43.23 -30.05 -17.27
N MET A 295 -43.65 -30.82 -16.26
CA MET A 295 -42.95 -30.91 -14.96
C MET A 295 -41.57 -31.51 -15.10
N PHE A 296 -41.37 -32.52 -15.94
CA PHE A 296 -40.05 -33.08 -16.24
C PHE A 296 -39.14 -32.03 -16.89
N THR A 297 -39.65 -31.33 -17.93
CA THR A 297 -38.93 -30.24 -18.59
C THR A 297 -38.50 -29.15 -17.61
N MET A 298 -39.39 -28.72 -16.73
CA MET A 298 -39.11 -27.69 -15.72
C MET A 298 -38.01 -28.14 -14.74
N ARG A 299 -38.10 -29.37 -14.22
CA ARG A 299 -37.09 -29.92 -13.30
C ARG A 299 -35.75 -30.07 -13.99
N SER A 300 -35.72 -30.56 -15.21
CA SER A 300 -34.50 -30.68 -16.03
C SER A 300 -33.87 -29.30 -16.30
N ALA A 301 -34.69 -28.28 -16.62
CA ALA A 301 -34.23 -26.92 -16.84
C ALA A 301 -33.58 -26.30 -15.60
N ILE A 302 -34.13 -26.55 -14.42
CA ILE A 302 -33.56 -26.11 -13.14
C ILE A 302 -32.22 -26.82 -12.89
N TYR A 303 -32.14 -28.14 -13.13
CA TYR A 303 -30.97 -28.94 -12.89
C TYR A 303 -29.78 -28.56 -13.78
N ILE A 304 -30.05 -28.14 -15.03
CA ILE A 304 -29.04 -27.74 -16.03
C ILE A 304 -28.46 -26.35 -15.77
N GLN A 305 -29.06 -25.56 -14.87
CA GLN A 305 -28.49 -24.26 -14.51
C GLN A 305 -27.08 -24.44 -13.96
N SER A 306 -26.16 -23.63 -14.45
CA SER A 306 -24.78 -23.64 -14.00
C SER A 306 -24.29 -22.22 -13.69
N PRO A 307 -23.28 -22.07 -12.83
CA PRO A 307 -22.65 -20.78 -12.59
C PRO A 307 -22.11 -20.11 -13.87
N ALA A 308 -21.80 -20.89 -14.91
CA ALA A 308 -21.33 -20.38 -16.20
C ALA A 308 -22.42 -19.68 -17.02
N ASN A 309 -23.70 -19.96 -16.73
CA ASN A 309 -24.85 -19.31 -17.37
C ASN A 309 -26.02 -19.15 -16.37
N PRO A 310 -25.89 -18.27 -15.36
CA PRO A 310 -26.88 -18.12 -14.29
C PRO A 310 -28.21 -17.53 -14.74
N ALA A 311 -28.25 -16.98 -15.95
CA ALA A 311 -29.44 -16.34 -16.52
C ALA A 311 -30.18 -17.22 -17.53
N ARG A 312 -29.95 -18.55 -17.48
CA ARG A 312 -30.38 -19.48 -18.54
C ARG A 312 -31.88 -19.68 -18.61
N VAL A 313 -32.55 -19.74 -17.45
CA VAL A 313 -33.99 -19.98 -17.34
C VAL A 313 -34.76 -18.67 -17.15
N VAL A 314 -35.77 -18.47 -17.97
CA VAL A 314 -36.76 -17.40 -17.92
C VAL A 314 -38.14 -18.01 -17.79
N VAL A 315 -38.95 -17.52 -16.87
CA VAL A 315 -40.30 -18.03 -16.60
C VAL A 315 -41.31 -17.02 -17.07
N LEU A 316 -42.25 -17.45 -17.91
CA LEU A 316 -43.43 -16.69 -18.31
C LEU A 316 -44.65 -17.31 -17.65
N VAL A 317 -45.31 -16.63 -16.76
CA VAL A 317 -46.41 -17.17 -15.96
C VAL A 317 -47.63 -16.27 -16.03
N HIS A 318 -48.80 -16.89 -16.15
CA HIS A 318 -50.08 -16.18 -16.06
C HIS A 318 -50.33 -15.71 -14.61
N LYS A 319 -50.87 -14.52 -14.43
CA LYS A 319 -51.15 -13.92 -13.12
C LYS A 319 -51.92 -14.87 -12.20
N ASP A 320 -52.94 -15.56 -12.70
CA ASP A 320 -53.76 -16.46 -11.91
C ASP A 320 -53.02 -17.76 -11.51
N CYS A 321 -51.94 -18.09 -12.18
CA CYS A 321 -51.10 -19.27 -11.92
C CYS A 321 -49.88 -19.00 -11.05
N LEU A 322 -49.65 -17.77 -10.64
CA LEU A 322 -48.46 -17.39 -9.89
C LEU A 322 -48.33 -18.18 -8.56
N HIS A 323 -49.47 -18.44 -7.89
CA HIS A 323 -49.52 -19.19 -6.62
C HIS A 323 -49.26 -20.70 -6.80
N LEU A 324 -49.23 -21.20 -8.02
CA LEU A 324 -48.96 -22.62 -8.39
C LEU A 324 -47.49 -22.89 -8.67
N LEU A 325 -46.65 -21.83 -8.78
CA LEU A 325 -45.22 -22.00 -9.04
C LEU A 325 -44.55 -22.78 -7.90
N PRO A 326 -43.83 -23.88 -8.24
CA PRO A 326 -43.09 -24.62 -7.21
C PRO A 326 -42.02 -23.79 -6.54
N THR A 327 -41.84 -23.95 -5.23
CA THR A 327 -40.82 -23.25 -4.44
C THR A 327 -39.41 -23.51 -4.96
N THR A 328 -39.18 -24.70 -5.52
CA THR A 328 -37.88 -25.05 -6.17
C THR A 328 -37.59 -24.20 -7.40
N LEU A 329 -38.60 -23.83 -8.19
CA LEU A 329 -38.43 -22.94 -9.34
C LEU A 329 -38.16 -21.50 -8.90
N ILE A 330 -38.95 -21.00 -7.94
CA ILE A 330 -38.79 -19.64 -7.38
C ILE A 330 -37.40 -19.48 -6.75
N GLY A 331 -36.92 -20.46 -6.01
CA GLY A 331 -35.60 -20.42 -5.38
C GLY A 331 -34.40 -20.55 -6.34
N SER A 332 -34.65 -21.08 -7.56
CA SER A 332 -33.60 -21.33 -8.56
C SER A 332 -33.52 -20.24 -9.62
N VAL A 333 -34.55 -19.45 -9.82
CA VAL A 333 -34.64 -18.41 -10.85
C VAL A 333 -34.72 -17.05 -10.17
N ASN A 334 -33.93 -16.07 -10.62
CA ASN A 334 -34.01 -14.69 -10.12
C ASN A 334 -35.43 -14.13 -10.33
N GLU A 335 -35.97 -13.40 -9.36
CA GLU A 335 -37.30 -12.78 -9.45
C GLU A 335 -37.50 -11.93 -10.71
N GLU A 336 -36.44 -11.23 -11.16
CA GLU A 336 -36.44 -10.44 -12.40
C GLU A 336 -36.68 -11.29 -13.66
N LYS A 337 -36.40 -12.60 -13.61
CA LYS A 337 -36.59 -13.55 -14.73
C LYS A 337 -37.99 -14.18 -14.75
N ILE A 338 -38.82 -13.86 -13.77
CA ILE A 338 -40.19 -14.32 -13.71
C ILE A 338 -41.09 -13.21 -14.30
N ILE A 339 -41.55 -13.41 -15.52
CA ILE A 339 -42.39 -12.46 -16.25
C ILE A 339 -43.86 -12.83 -16.00
N VAL A 340 -44.58 -11.99 -15.28
CA VAL A 340 -46.00 -12.19 -15.04
C VAL A 340 -46.82 -11.54 -16.16
N VAL A 341 -47.76 -12.28 -16.71
CA VAL A 341 -48.65 -11.81 -17.79
C VAL A 341 -50.12 -11.95 -17.37
N SER A 342 -50.94 -11.03 -17.85
CA SER A 342 -52.41 -11.09 -17.63
C SER A 342 -53.19 -11.76 -18.77
N GLU A 343 -52.58 -11.86 -19.94
CA GLU A 343 -53.16 -12.49 -21.13
C GLU A 343 -52.09 -13.17 -21.95
N TRP A 344 -52.40 -14.30 -22.57
CA TRP A 344 -51.53 -14.99 -23.49
C TRP A 344 -51.52 -14.31 -24.88
N LYS A 345 -51.06 -13.06 -24.92
CA LYS A 345 -50.95 -12.26 -26.14
C LYS A 345 -49.70 -11.40 -26.08
N ILE A 346 -48.95 -11.37 -27.17
CA ILE A 346 -47.76 -10.55 -27.23
C ILE A 346 -48.10 -9.08 -27.36
N ASN A 347 -47.86 -8.33 -26.32
CA ASN A 347 -47.96 -6.86 -26.28
C ASN A 347 -46.56 -6.21 -26.26
N TYR A 348 -46.51 -4.91 -26.37
CA TYR A 348 -45.23 -4.15 -26.37
C TYR A 348 -44.41 -4.37 -25.11
N GLU A 349 -44.99 -4.37 -23.95
CA GLU A 349 -44.33 -4.59 -22.67
C GLU A 349 -43.68 -5.98 -22.57
N MET A 350 -44.44 -7.01 -22.96
CA MET A 350 -43.96 -8.40 -23.01
C MET A 350 -42.79 -8.54 -24.00
N LYS A 351 -42.85 -7.91 -25.17
CA LYS A 351 -41.76 -7.91 -26.15
C LYS A 351 -40.50 -7.32 -25.54
N GLN A 352 -40.62 -6.17 -24.87
CA GLN A 352 -39.49 -5.51 -24.23
C GLN A 352 -38.87 -6.38 -23.13
N LYS A 353 -39.67 -6.94 -22.22
CA LYS A 353 -39.22 -7.84 -21.16
C LYS A 353 -38.52 -9.08 -21.70
N LEU A 354 -39.16 -9.77 -22.69
CA LEU A 354 -38.56 -10.94 -23.32
C LEU A 354 -37.24 -10.62 -24.03
N THR A 355 -37.16 -9.51 -24.75
CA THR A 355 -35.93 -9.10 -25.40
C THR A 355 -34.83 -8.81 -24.36
N THR A 356 -35.13 -8.09 -23.31
CA THR A 356 -34.14 -7.76 -22.26
C THR A 356 -33.63 -9.00 -21.54
N HIS A 357 -34.49 -9.96 -21.23
CA HIS A 357 -34.10 -11.15 -20.45
C HIS A 357 -33.48 -12.28 -21.30
N LEU A 358 -33.76 -12.31 -22.59
CA LEU A 358 -33.25 -13.36 -23.49
C LEU A 358 -32.04 -12.91 -24.32
N SER A 359 -31.88 -11.60 -24.60
CA SER A 359 -30.76 -11.13 -25.45
C SER A 359 -29.39 -11.27 -24.77
N GLY A 360 -29.33 -11.24 -23.45
CA GLY A 360 -28.06 -11.49 -22.72
C GLY A 360 -26.95 -10.45 -22.92
N ASP A 361 -27.18 -9.39 -23.69
CA ASP A 361 -26.17 -8.41 -24.12
C ASP A 361 -26.09 -7.14 -23.24
N LYS A 362 -26.44 -7.26 -21.96
CA LYS A 362 -26.09 -6.24 -20.96
C LYS A 362 -25.32 -6.92 -19.82
N ILE A 363 -24.05 -7.17 -20.05
CA ILE A 363 -23.03 -7.28 -19.01
C ILE A 363 -22.37 -5.92 -18.85
#